data_172825c242fdb52fe01d452eb93e6753
#
_entry.id   172825c242fdb52fe01d452eb93e6753
#
_cell.length_a   1.000
_cell.length_b   1.000
_cell.length_c   1.000
_cell.angle_alpha   90.00
_cell.angle_beta   90.00
_cell.angle_gamma   90.00
#
_symmetry.space_group_name_H-M   'P 1'
#
loop_
_entity.id
_entity.type
_entity.pdbx_description
1 polymer ?
#
loop_
_entity_poly.entity_id
_entity_poly.type
_entity_poly.pdbx_seq_one_letter_code
_entity_poly.pdbx_strand_id
1 'polypeptide(L)'
;LKGQPMNLAAIAAALGCEVEDAEMGLIDLITEYAHRDSALEIVETDVGFSLRLRSEFEDLVHKLIPVDLGRGALRTLAAIALKKNIVQSELIELRGAGAYQHVQELVEQGFVKKKRQADGGRSSVLQVTAKFHQYFEIDDLTKLI
;
A
#
# COMPACT_ATOMS: atom_id res chain seq x y z
N LEU A 1 5.00 -14.77 6.34
CA LEU A 1 5.45 -13.57 5.63
C LEU A 1 4.32 -13.03 4.75
N LYS A 2 3.32 -12.36 5.36
CA LYS A 2 2.17 -11.84 4.61
C LYS A 2 2.47 -10.52 3.89
N GLY A 3 3.64 -9.89 4.12
CA GLY A 3 3.97 -8.59 3.56
C GLY A 3 3.01 -7.47 3.96
N GLN A 4 2.19 -7.68 4.99
CA GLN A 4 1.22 -6.72 5.49
C GLN A 4 1.52 -6.42 6.96
N PRO A 5 1.28 -5.19 7.44
CA PRO A 5 1.42 -4.87 8.85
C PRO A 5 0.51 -5.75 9.72
N MET A 6 1.04 -6.17 10.86
CA MET A 6 0.32 -6.93 11.87
C MET A 6 0.33 -6.16 13.19
N ASN A 7 -0.84 -6.03 13.82
CA ASN A 7 -0.90 -5.47 15.16
C ASN A 7 -0.44 -6.49 16.21
N LEU A 8 -0.11 -5.99 17.39
CA LEU A 8 0.47 -6.80 18.45
C LEU A 8 -0.46 -7.95 18.90
N ALA A 9 -1.76 -7.72 18.97
CA ALA A 9 -2.74 -8.75 19.29
C ALA A 9 -2.78 -9.89 18.26
N ALA A 10 -2.68 -9.56 16.98
CA ALA A 10 -2.63 -10.55 15.90
C ALA A 10 -1.32 -11.35 15.93
N ILE A 11 -0.20 -10.72 16.32
CA ILE A 11 1.09 -11.39 16.50
C ILE A 11 0.99 -12.36 17.67
N ALA A 12 0.50 -11.94 18.84
CA ALA A 12 0.31 -12.77 20.02
C ALA A 12 -0.59 -13.98 19.74
N ALA A 13 -1.72 -13.76 19.07
CA ALA A 13 -2.63 -14.83 18.66
C ALA A 13 -1.98 -15.84 17.71
N ALA A 14 -1.16 -15.36 16.76
CA ALA A 14 -0.44 -16.23 15.83
C ALA A 14 0.65 -17.07 16.50
N LEU A 15 1.27 -16.54 17.58
CA LEU A 15 2.29 -17.24 18.38
C LEU A 15 1.70 -18.10 19.49
N GLY A 16 0.44 -17.89 19.86
CA GLY A 16 -0.21 -18.57 20.97
C GLY A 16 0.36 -18.16 22.35
N CYS A 17 0.75 -16.90 22.51
CA CYS A 17 1.30 -16.34 23.73
C CYS A 17 0.52 -15.10 24.19
N GLU A 18 0.81 -14.62 25.40
CA GLU A 18 0.25 -13.37 25.91
C GLU A 18 0.80 -12.16 25.13
N VAL A 19 0.05 -11.05 25.15
CA VAL A 19 0.40 -9.84 24.39
C VAL A 19 1.71 -9.24 24.88
N GLU A 20 1.96 -9.28 26.18
CA GLU A 20 3.19 -8.78 26.81
C GLU A 20 4.43 -9.57 26.36
N ASP A 21 4.30 -10.89 26.22
CA ASP A 21 5.40 -11.75 25.74
C ASP A 21 5.67 -11.48 24.24
N ALA A 22 4.62 -11.29 23.46
CA ALA A 22 4.74 -10.92 22.05
C ALA A 22 5.39 -9.54 21.88
N GLU A 23 5.07 -8.58 22.73
CA GLU A 23 5.67 -7.23 22.73
C GLU A 23 7.17 -7.30 23.04
N MET A 24 7.57 -8.02 24.09
CA MET A 24 8.99 -8.20 24.44
C MET A 24 9.76 -8.86 23.28
N GLY A 25 9.24 -9.94 22.72
CA GLY A 25 9.87 -10.62 21.59
C GLY A 25 9.96 -9.74 20.35
N LEU A 26 8.97 -8.87 20.10
CA LEU A 26 8.97 -7.93 18.99
C LEU A 26 10.02 -6.82 19.18
N ILE A 27 10.16 -6.28 20.41
CA ILE A 27 11.19 -5.29 20.74
C ILE A 27 12.58 -5.87 20.52
N ASP A 28 12.83 -7.11 20.97
CA ASP A 28 14.10 -7.80 20.74
C ASP A 28 14.37 -7.98 19.25
N LEU A 29 13.36 -8.36 18.47
CA LEU A 29 13.47 -8.55 17.03
C LEU A 29 13.73 -7.23 16.28
N ILE A 30 13.05 -6.15 16.67
CA ILE A 30 13.29 -4.80 16.12
C ILE A 30 14.74 -4.40 16.36
N THR A 31 15.23 -4.60 17.58
CA THR A 31 16.62 -4.30 17.98
C THR A 31 17.62 -5.14 17.18
N GLU A 32 17.35 -6.43 17.02
CA GLU A 32 18.20 -7.32 16.24
C GLU A 32 18.31 -6.87 14.78
N TYR A 33 17.16 -6.56 14.12
CA TYR A 33 17.18 -6.06 12.74
C TYR A 33 17.83 -4.69 12.60
N ALA A 34 17.70 -3.81 13.60
CA ALA A 34 18.36 -2.50 13.60
C ALA A 34 19.90 -2.59 13.61
N HIS A 35 20.46 -3.62 14.27
CA HIS A 35 21.91 -3.83 14.40
C HIS A 35 22.48 -4.85 13.40
N ARG A 36 21.62 -5.60 12.73
CA ARG A 36 22.02 -6.58 11.72
C ARG A 36 22.44 -5.86 10.43
N ASP A 37 23.52 -6.32 9.81
CA ASP A 37 23.92 -5.90 8.46
C ASP A 37 23.00 -6.56 7.42
N SER A 38 21.81 -6.00 7.26
CA SER A 38 20.74 -6.50 6.42
C SER A 38 19.98 -5.33 5.80
N ALA A 39 19.42 -5.57 4.62
CA ALA A 39 18.58 -4.59 3.92
C ALA A 39 17.18 -4.43 4.53
N LEU A 40 16.83 -5.23 5.54
CA LEU A 40 15.51 -5.26 6.15
C LEU A 40 15.48 -4.53 7.49
N GLU A 41 14.34 -3.92 7.79
CA GLU A 41 14.00 -3.34 9.08
C GLU A 41 12.55 -3.65 9.48
N ILE A 42 12.27 -3.58 10.78
CA ILE A 42 10.90 -3.66 11.29
C ILE A 42 10.48 -2.25 11.71
N VAL A 43 9.34 -1.81 11.20
CA VAL A 43 8.79 -0.48 11.49
C VAL A 43 7.41 -0.58 12.07
N GLU A 44 7.09 0.35 12.95
CA GLU A 44 5.74 0.59 13.43
C GLU A 44 4.99 1.47 12.45
N THR A 45 3.74 1.10 12.17
CA THR A 45 2.82 1.83 11.32
C THR A 45 1.51 2.08 12.09
N ASP A 46 0.63 2.91 11.57
CA ASP A 46 -0.68 3.19 12.18
C ASP A 46 -1.55 1.94 12.41
N VAL A 47 -1.28 0.86 11.70
CA VAL A 47 -2.05 -0.40 11.76
C VAL A 47 -1.28 -1.57 12.37
N GLY A 48 -0.02 -1.38 12.75
CA GLY A 48 0.81 -2.41 13.37
C GLY A 48 2.25 -2.40 12.88
N PHE A 49 2.94 -3.51 13.04
CA PHE A 49 4.36 -3.68 12.73
C PHE A 49 4.54 -4.39 11.38
N SER A 50 5.52 -3.93 10.62
CA SER A 50 5.82 -4.47 9.30
C SER A 50 7.32 -4.65 9.10
N LEU A 51 7.71 -5.80 8.55
CA LEU A 51 9.05 -6.03 8.02
C LEU A 51 9.12 -5.45 6.61
N ARG A 52 10.02 -4.52 6.38
CA ARG A 52 10.20 -3.87 5.09
C ARG A 52 11.67 -3.66 4.74
N LEU A 53 11.91 -3.23 3.53
CA LEU A 53 13.23 -2.78 3.09
C LEU A 53 13.58 -1.46 3.81
N ARG A 54 14.85 -1.27 4.19
CA ARG A 54 15.34 0.01 4.71
C ARG A 54 15.19 1.09 3.64
N SER A 55 14.88 2.30 4.06
CA SER A 55 14.63 3.45 3.16
C SER A 55 15.79 3.75 2.21
N GLU A 56 17.02 3.49 2.63
CA GLU A 56 18.22 3.65 1.78
C GLU A 56 18.23 2.75 0.53
N PHE A 57 17.44 1.67 0.52
CA PHE A 57 17.30 0.74 -0.60
C PHE A 57 16.02 0.92 -1.42
N GLU A 58 15.14 1.85 -1.04
CA GLU A 58 13.87 2.10 -1.76
C GLU A 58 14.11 2.51 -3.22
N ASP A 59 15.09 3.38 -3.47
CA ASP A 59 15.48 3.77 -4.82
C ASP A 59 15.95 2.59 -5.68
N LEU A 60 16.53 1.57 -5.05
CA LEU A 60 16.95 0.36 -5.73
C LEU A 60 15.76 -0.49 -6.17
N VAL A 61 14.71 -0.57 -5.33
CA VAL A 61 13.46 -1.27 -5.69
C VAL A 61 12.81 -0.62 -6.90
N HIS A 62 12.73 0.71 -6.94
CA HIS A 62 12.18 1.45 -8.09
C HIS A 62 12.98 1.23 -9.38
N LYS A 63 14.28 0.96 -9.28
CA LYS A 63 15.13 0.63 -10.43
C LYS A 63 15.03 -0.82 -10.87
N LEU A 64 14.84 -1.74 -9.93
CA LEU A 64 14.81 -3.19 -10.19
C LEU A 64 13.41 -3.70 -10.56
N ILE A 65 12.37 -3.03 -10.10
CA ILE A 65 10.97 -3.36 -10.38
C ILE A 65 10.33 -2.13 -11.02
N PRO A 66 10.62 -1.84 -12.30
CA PRO A 66 10.00 -0.71 -12.96
C PRO A 66 8.49 -0.94 -13.04
N VAL A 67 7.72 -0.11 -12.35
CA VAL A 67 6.30 0.06 -12.67
C VAL A 67 6.27 1.01 -13.85
N ASP A 68 5.97 0.45 -15.01
CA ASP A 68 5.84 1.22 -16.24
C ASP A 68 4.45 1.91 -16.28
N LEU A 69 4.25 2.83 -15.32
CA LEU A 69 3.07 3.66 -15.26
C LEU A 69 3.41 5.05 -15.82
N GLY A 70 2.73 5.42 -16.89
CA GLY A 70 2.80 6.78 -17.43
C GLY A 70 2.33 7.82 -16.39
N ARG A 71 2.78 9.09 -16.54
CA ARG A 71 2.41 10.20 -15.64
C ARG A 71 0.90 10.37 -15.48
N GLY A 72 0.12 10.07 -16.53
CA GLY A 72 -1.35 10.12 -16.48
C GLY A 72 -1.94 9.08 -15.55
N ALA A 73 -1.45 7.84 -15.64
CA ALA A 73 -1.86 6.74 -14.78
C ALA A 73 -1.46 6.99 -13.31
N LEU A 74 -0.24 7.48 -13.05
CA LEU A 74 0.22 7.85 -11.70
C LEU A 74 -0.65 8.93 -11.05
N ARG A 75 -1.00 9.99 -11.78
CA ARG A 75 -1.90 11.03 -11.29
C ARG A 75 -3.32 10.51 -11.02
N THR A 76 -3.79 9.58 -11.84
CA THR A 76 -5.09 8.91 -11.64
C THR A 76 -5.05 8.02 -10.40
N LEU A 77 -3.97 7.28 -10.22
CA LEU A 77 -3.74 6.45 -9.02
C LEU A 77 -3.69 7.31 -7.75
N ALA A 78 -3.00 8.45 -7.78
CA ALA A 78 -2.95 9.40 -6.67
C ALA A 78 -4.34 9.94 -6.32
N ALA A 79 -5.16 10.29 -7.31
CA ALA A 79 -6.53 10.74 -7.08
C ALA A 79 -7.40 9.66 -6.41
N ILE A 80 -7.28 8.41 -6.82
CA ILE A 80 -7.99 7.28 -6.21
C ILE A 80 -7.52 7.07 -4.77
N ALA A 81 -6.22 7.12 -4.51
CA ALA A 81 -5.64 6.93 -3.19
C ALA A 81 -6.08 8.03 -2.20
N LEU A 82 -6.05 9.30 -2.61
CA LEU A 82 -6.46 10.43 -1.77
C LEU A 82 -7.96 10.40 -1.44
N LYS A 83 -8.80 9.98 -2.36
CA LYS A 83 -10.25 9.86 -2.16
C LYS A 83 -10.65 8.59 -1.39
N LYS A 84 -9.74 7.63 -1.22
CA LYS A 84 -9.92 6.31 -0.57
C LYS A 84 -10.98 5.43 -1.25
N ASN A 85 -12.17 5.99 -1.54
CA ASN A 85 -13.27 5.36 -2.26
C ASN A 85 -13.82 6.41 -3.24
N ILE A 86 -13.61 6.23 -4.51
CA ILE A 86 -14.12 7.12 -5.55
C ILE A 86 -14.95 6.32 -6.55
N VAL A 87 -16.11 6.85 -6.93
CA VAL A 87 -16.92 6.27 -8.00
C VAL A 87 -16.23 6.56 -9.33
N GLN A 88 -16.19 5.56 -10.21
CA GLN A 88 -15.47 5.70 -11.49
C GLN A 88 -15.99 6.88 -12.32
N SER A 89 -17.30 7.16 -12.31
CA SER A 89 -17.85 8.35 -12.99
C SER A 89 -17.31 9.66 -12.42
N GLU A 90 -17.24 9.80 -11.11
CA GLU A 90 -16.63 10.96 -10.44
C GLU A 90 -15.16 11.14 -10.82
N LEU A 91 -14.42 10.02 -10.85
CA LEU A 91 -13.01 10.06 -11.29
C LEU A 91 -12.87 10.56 -12.74
N ILE A 92 -13.76 10.09 -13.63
CA ILE A 92 -13.76 10.53 -15.02
C ILE A 92 -14.07 12.02 -15.15
N GLU A 93 -15.02 12.55 -14.38
CA GLU A 93 -15.33 13.99 -14.34
C GLU A 93 -14.10 14.80 -13.87
N LEU A 94 -13.36 14.30 -12.87
CA LEU A 94 -12.16 14.96 -12.37
C LEU A 94 -10.97 14.90 -13.32
N ARG A 95 -10.79 13.81 -14.06
CA ARG A 95 -9.57 13.50 -14.81
C ARG A 95 -9.74 13.49 -16.32
N GLY A 96 -10.99 13.53 -16.81
CA GLY A 96 -11.32 13.42 -18.22
C GLY A 96 -11.38 11.98 -18.73
N ALA A 97 -11.79 11.83 -19.99
CA ALA A 97 -12.04 10.51 -20.61
C ALA A 97 -10.82 9.58 -20.66
N GLY A 98 -9.60 10.11 -20.71
CA GLY A 98 -8.36 9.32 -20.64
C GLY A 98 -8.20 8.50 -19.36
N ALA A 99 -8.93 8.86 -18.30
CA ALA A 99 -8.89 8.13 -17.05
C ALA A 99 -9.48 6.71 -17.15
N TYR A 100 -10.34 6.41 -18.12
CA TYR A 100 -10.81 5.04 -18.36
C TYR A 100 -9.66 4.08 -18.64
N GLN A 101 -8.77 4.48 -19.54
CA GLN A 101 -7.58 3.69 -19.90
C GLN A 101 -6.62 3.56 -18.70
N HIS A 102 -6.39 4.65 -17.97
CA HIS A 102 -5.56 4.61 -16.76
C HIS A 102 -6.13 3.68 -15.69
N VAL A 103 -7.45 3.68 -15.46
CA VAL A 103 -8.10 2.77 -14.51
C VAL A 103 -7.93 1.33 -14.94
N GLN A 104 -8.10 1.02 -16.23
CA GLN A 104 -7.90 -0.33 -16.75
C GLN A 104 -6.47 -0.80 -16.52
N GLU A 105 -5.47 -0.01 -16.88
CA GLU A 105 -4.06 -0.28 -16.65
C GLU A 105 -3.74 -0.53 -15.16
N LEU A 106 -4.25 0.34 -14.26
CA LEU A 106 -4.05 0.22 -12.82
C LEU A 106 -4.70 -1.03 -12.21
N VAL A 107 -5.83 -1.46 -12.75
CA VAL A 107 -6.49 -2.72 -12.37
C VAL A 107 -5.71 -3.93 -12.87
N GLU A 108 -5.25 -3.91 -14.12
CA GLU A 108 -4.43 -4.98 -14.72
C GLU A 108 -3.11 -5.14 -13.97
N GLN A 109 -2.48 -4.06 -13.56
CA GLN A 109 -1.27 -4.08 -12.74
C GLN A 109 -1.52 -4.39 -11.25
N GLY A 110 -2.77 -4.46 -10.82
CA GLY A 110 -3.17 -4.84 -9.46
C GLY A 110 -3.05 -3.74 -8.42
N PHE A 111 -2.89 -2.47 -8.80
CA PHE A 111 -2.86 -1.33 -7.87
C PHE A 111 -4.24 -0.84 -7.47
N VAL A 112 -5.24 -1.05 -8.30
CA VAL A 112 -6.63 -0.64 -8.09
C VAL A 112 -7.55 -1.83 -8.24
N LYS A 113 -8.60 -1.88 -7.42
CA LYS A 113 -9.71 -2.83 -7.53
C LYS A 113 -11.03 -2.10 -7.74
N LYS A 114 -11.92 -2.74 -8.52
CA LYS A 114 -13.28 -2.28 -8.74
C LYS A 114 -14.23 -3.04 -7.82
N LYS A 115 -15.11 -2.33 -7.12
CA LYS A 115 -16.20 -2.92 -6.34
C LYS A 115 -17.54 -2.40 -6.86
N ARG A 116 -18.59 -3.21 -6.77
CA ARG A 116 -19.95 -2.74 -7.01
C ARG A 116 -20.36 -1.79 -5.91
N GLN A 117 -21.16 -0.77 -6.25
CA GLN A 117 -21.80 0.08 -5.27
C GLN A 117 -22.82 -0.72 -4.44
N ALA A 118 -22.83 -0.48 -3.12
CA ALA A 118 -23.75 -1.16 -2.21
C ALA A 118 -25.23 -0.78 -2.46
N ASP A 119 -25.46 0.41 -3.00
CA ASP A 119 -26.78 0.97 -3.33
C ASP A 119 -27.28 0.62 -4.74
N GLY A 120 -26.62 -0.29 -5.44
CA GLY A 120 -27.01 -0.73 -6.77
C GLY A 120 -26.68 0.24 -7.91
N GLY A 121 -25.87 1.25 -7.66
CA GLY A 121 -25.40 2.19 -8.69
C GLY A 121 -24.68 1.48 -9.85
N ARG A 122 -24.85 2.02 -11.07
CA ARG A 122 -24.26 1.43 -12.31
C ARG A 122 -22.74 1.56 -12.39
N SER A 123 -22.16 2.57 -11.73
CA SER A 123 -20.74 2.84 -11.76
C SER A 123 -20.01 2.09 -10.64
N SER A 124 -18.81 1.60 -10.91
CA SER A 124 -17.99 0.90 -9.91
C SER A 124 -17.30 1.89 -8.96
N VAL A 125 -17.10 1.46 -7.72
CA VAL A 125 -16.22 2.16 -6.76
C VAL A 125 -14.80 1.66 -6.94
N LEU A 126 -13.86 2.57 -7.04
CA LEU A 126 -12.43 2.31 -7.18
C LEU A 126 -11.73 2.47 -5.83
N GLN A 127 -10.88 1.51 -5.52
CA GLN A 127 -10.07 1.49 -4.30
C GLN A 127 -8.66 1.04 -4.62
N VAL A 128 -7.67 1.60 -3.92
CA VAL A 128 -6.31 1.06 -3.95
C VAL A 128 -6.25 -0.31 -3.26
N THR A 129 -5.28 -1.11 -3.66
CA THR A 129 -5.06 -2.46 -3.14
C THR A 129 -3.94 -2.49 -2.11
N ALA A 130 -3.75 -3.63 -1.44
CA ALA A 130 -2.59 -3.84 -0.58
C ALA A 130 -1.26 -3.71 -1.35
N LYS A 131 -1.22 -4.11 -2.63
CA LYS A 131 -0.06 -3.94 -3.51
C LYS A 131 0.34 -2.47 -3.67
N PHE A 132 -0.66 -1.56 -3.78
CA PHE A 132 -0.41 -0.13 -3.80
C PHE A 132 0.34 0.33 -2.54
N HIS A 133 -0.14 -0.04 -1.35
CA HIS A 133 0.49 0.34 -0.08
C HIS A 133 1.88 -0.29 0.13
N GLN A 134 2.14 -1.44 -0.49
CA GLN A 134 3.46 -2.08 -0.47
C GLN A 134 4.46 -1.39 -1.41
N TYR A 135 3.97 -0.80 -2.48
CA TYR A 135 4.78 -0.24 -3.55
C TYR A 135 4.99 1.27 -3.42
N PHE A 136 3.96 1.99 -2.99
CA PHE A 136 3.97 3.46 -2.85
C PHE A 136 3.82 3.85 -1.38
N GLU A 137 4.71 4.71 -0.90
CA GLU A 137 4.49 5.41 0.36
C GLU A 137 3.53 6.59 0.13
N ILE A 138 2.68 6.89 1.14
CA ILE A 138 1.67 7.96 1.03
C ILE A 138 2.32 9.31 0.75
N ASP A 139 3.54 9.53 1.28
CA ASP A 139 4.28 10.79 1.09
C ASP A 139 4.77 10.98 -0.37
N ASP A 140 4.98 9.91 -1.13
CA ASP A 140 5.38 10.01 -2.53
C ASP A 140 4.23 10.48 -3.45
N LEU A 141 2.98 10.25 -3.05
CA LEU A 141 1.82 10.69 -3.82
C LEU A 141 1.61 12.21 -3.80
N THR A 142 2.00 12.88 -2.73
CA THR A 142 1.91 14.34 -2.63
C THR A 142 2.89 15.04 -3.57
N LYS A 143 3.97 14.39 -3.96
CA LYS A 143 4.94 14.89 -4.94
C LYS A 143 4.50 14.72 -6.39
N LEU A 144 3.47 13.91 -6.64
CA LEU A 144 2.92 13.62 -7.97
C LEU A 144 1.75 14.55 -8.36
N ILE A 145 1.29 15.34 -7.43
CA ILE A 145 0.24 16.35 -7.61
C ILE A 145 0.87 17.71 -7.84
#